data_aa538fd4375351cca46c9c2ddb8a97e5
#
_entry.id   aa538fd4375351cca46c9c2ddb8a97e5
#
_cell.length_a   1.000
_cell.length_b   1.000
_cell.length_c   1.000
_cell.angle_alpha   90.00
_cell.angle_beta   90.00
_cell.angle_gamma   90.00
#
_symmetry.space_group_name_H-M   'P 1'
#
loop_
_entity.id
_entity.type
_entity.pdbx_description
1 polymer ?
#
loop_
_entity_poly.entity_id
_entity_poly.type
_entity_poly.pdbx_seq_one_letter_code
_entity_poly.pdbx_strand_id
1 'polypeptide(L)'
;MAEDTAENNLSEILNDYLRELDFKVQHPDELMGLSIGFDNLDKRLDGLRKGEVILIGGRPAMGKTTFALNIAYNMASNFYLQKQQNPEDNKCVVFISLELAKKRFAERLISIVSEVPTYQMRNNEDVWVNFSKIVAASRQLEKLPLYLYATECSVENIITELQKIRQQKEIGCVIIDYLQLLSRDYPEQEDLTGIMTEIKNMAVAFNAPVIVLTQLSRNLEKRADKFPLLCDIRGLYNNLNAVDKVLFLYREYYYIINNEPRKRPKETDEKFQKRHDEWNTLCKETQNFCDVIIAKNSNGYSGRVKMFFEWWTGRFGDWKNGY
;
A
#
# COMPACT_ATOMS: atom_id res chain seq x y z
N MET A 1 2.31 -31.47 -27.73
CA MET A 1 3.04 -30.18 -27.74
C MET A 1 2.54 -29.43 -28.96
N ALA A 2 1.53 -28.64 -28.78
CA ALA A 2 1.11 -27.62 -29.73
C ALA A 2 1.28 -26.32 -28.99
N GLU A 3 2.25 -25.52 -29.39
CA GLU A 3 2.36 -24.12 -29.02
C GLU A 3 1.12 -23.44 -29.59
N ASP A 4 0.22 -23.06 -28.69
CA ASP A 4 -0.88 -22.18 -28.97
C ASP A 4 -0.27 -20.79 -29.18
N THR A 5 0.27 -20.55 -30.37
CA THR A 5 0.58 -19.20 -30.83
C THR A 5 -0.78 -18.55 -31.10
N ALA A 6 -1.39 -18.01 -30.06
CA ALA A 6 -2.47 -17.05 -30.21
C ALA A 6 -1.93 -15.90 -31.04
N GLU A 7 -2.22 -15.93 -32.37
CA GLU A 7 -1.99 -14.80 -33.25
C GLU A 7 -2.77 -13.63 -32.65
N ASN A 8 -2.06 -12.72 -31.98
CA ASN A 8 -2.63 -11.48 -31.47
C ASN A 8 -3.07 -10.62 -32.67
N ASN A 9 -4.22 -10.92 -33.23
CA ASN A 9 -4.79 -10.16 -34.32
C ASN A 9 -5.20 -8.76 -33.76
N LEU A 10 -4.64 -7.72 -34.38
CA LEU A 10 -4.96 -6.33 -34.01
C LEU A 10 -6.47 -6.08 -33.94
N SER A 11 -7.26 -6.76 -34.79
CA SER A 11 -8.73 -6.66 -34.79
C SER A 11 -9.34 -7.13 -33.46
N GLU A 12 -8.85 -8.22 -32.87
CA GLU A 12 -9.33 -8.72 -31.57
C GLU A 12 -8.97 -7.77 -30.45
N ILE A 13 -7.73 -7.28 -30.43
CA ILE A 13 -7.26 -6.29 -29.46
C ILE A 13 -8.12 -5.01 -29.52
N LEU A 14 -8.43 -4.52 -30.73
CA LEU A 14 -9.26 -3.35 -30.92
C LEU A 14 -10.71 -3.58 -30.47
N ASN A 15 -11.26 -4.75 -30.74
CA ASN A 15 -12.61 -5.09 -30.29
C ASN A 15 -12.71 -5.18 -28.76
N ASP A 16 -11.73 -5.77 -28.10
CA ASP A 16 -11.69 -5.83 -26.64
C ASP A 16 -11.54 -4.43 -26.02
N TYR A 17 -10.68 -3.58 -26.60
CA TYR A 17 -10.55 -2.21 -26.15
C TYR A 17 -11.85 -1.40 -26.34
N LEU A 18 -12.54 -1.59 -27.47
CA LEU A 18 -13.85 -0.92 -27.70
C LEU A 18 -14.91 -1.39 -26.71
N ARG A 19 -14.92 -2.68 -26.31
CA ARG A 19 -15.81 -3.18 -25.25
C ARG A 19 -15.52 -2.53 -23.90
N GLU A 20 -14.23 -2.36 -23.55
CA GLU A 20 -13.85 -1.63 -22.33
C GLU A 20 -14.31 -0.18 -22.36
N LEU A 21 -14.20 0.51 -23.50
CA LEU A 21 -14.67 1.90 -23.67
C LEU A 21 -16.19 1.98 -23.57
N ASP A 22 -16.92 1.06 -24.20
CA ASP A 22 -18.39 1.01 -24.14
C ASP A 22 -18.86 0.78 -22.71
N PHE A 23 -18.24 -0.16 -21.99
CA PHE A 23 -18.49 -0.38 -20.58
C PHE A 23 -18.31 0.90 -19.76
N LYS A 24 -17.20 1.63 -19.97
CA LYS A 24 -16.91 2.87 -19.24
C LYS A 24 -17.90 4.00 -19.55
N VAL A 25 -18.41 4.06 -20.78
CA VAL A 25 -19.46 5.02 -21.17
C VAL A 25 -20.79 4.69 -20.49
N GLN A 26 -21.13 3.41 -20.39
CA GLN A 26 -22.38 2.97 -19.76
C GLN A 26 -22.31 3.01 -18.22
N HIS A 27 -21.08 2.88 -17.64
CA HIS A 27 -20.82 2.83 -16.21
C HIS A 27 -19.75 3.86 -15.78
N PRO A 28 -20.02 5.18 -15.90
CA PRO A 28 -18.99 6.21 -15.70
C PRO A 28 -18.41 6.26 -14.28
N ASP A 29 -19.16 5.80 -13.29
CA ASP A 29 -18.76 5.77 -11.88
C ASP A 29 -18.06 4.46 -11.46
N GLU A 30 -18.04 3.45 -12.34
CA GLU A 30 -17.38 2.18 -12.05
C GLU A 30 -15.89 2.22 -12.38
N LEU A 31 -15.09 1.54 -11.55
CA LEU A 31 -13.65 1.42 -11.74
C LEU A 31 -13.35 0.34 -12.78
N MET A 32 -12.37 0.59 -13.66
CA MET A 32 -11.87 -0.43 -14.59
C MET A 32 -10.98 -1.47 -13.91
N GLY A 33 -10.43 -1.13 -12.75
CA GLY A 33 -9.59 -2.02 -11.95
C GLY A 33 -10.19 -2.39 -10.61
N LEU A 34 -9.47 -3.19 -9.84
CA LEU A 34 -9.84 -3.58 -8.49
C LEU A 34 -9.72 -2.40 -7.53
N SER A 35 -10.76 -2.14 -6.75
CA SER A 35 -10.75 -1.13 -5.70
C SER A 35 -9.76 -1.51 -4.59
N ILE A 36 -8.99 -0.54 -4.11
CA ILE A 36 -8.14 -0.67 -2.91
C ILE A 36 -8.87 -0.21 -1.64
N GLY A 37 -10.12 0.22 -1.79
CA GLY A 37 -11.01 0.59 -0.69
C GLY A 37 -10.81 2.00 -0.13
N PHE A 38 -10.29 2.91 -0.95
CA PHE A 38 -10.20 4.34 -0.68
C PHE A 38 -10.75 5.12 -1.86
N ASP A 39 -11.98 5.63 -1.74
CA ASP A 39 -12.74 6.22 -2.85
C ASP A 39 -11.99 7.33 -3.59
N ASN A 40 -11.33 8.22 -2.83
CA ASN A 40 -10.59 9.34 -3.41
C ASN A 40 -9.35 8.87 -4.19
N LEU A 41 -8.71 7.80 -3.73
CA LEU A 41 -7.52 7.25 -4.39
C LEU A 41 -7.93 6.34 -5.55
N ASP A 42 -8.97 5.53 -5.37
CA ASP A 42 -9.54 4.66 -6.40
C ASP A 42 -9.98 5.45 -7.63
N LYS A 43 -10.69 6.58 -7.44
CA LYS A 43 -11.06 7.48 -8.53
C LYS A 43 -9.88 8.07 -9.29
N ARG A 44 -8.75 8.32 -8.62
CA ARG A 44 -7.53 8.85 -9.25
C ARG A 44 -6.74 7.78 -9.99
N LEU A 45 -6.74 6.55 -9.48
CA LEU A 45 -6.00 5.42 -10.05
C LEU A 45 -6.83 4.64 -11.08
N ASP A 46 -8.15 4.82 -11.11
CA ASP A 46 -9.14 4.00 -11.85
C ASP A 46 -9.05 2.51 -11.42
N GLY A 47 -8.81 2.30 -10.11
CA GLY A 47 -8.50 1.00 -9.52
C GLY A 47 -7.13 0.44 -9.91
N LEU A 48 -6.87 -0.82 -9.56
CA LEU A 48 -5.68 -1.57 -9.95
C LEU A 48 -6.03 -2.60 -11.00
N ARG A 49 -5.42 -2.49 -12.20
CA ARG A 49 -5.69 -3.42 -13.30
C ARG A 49 -4.88 -4.69 -13.16
N LYS A 50 -5.39 -5.77 -13.73
CA LYS A 50 -4.70 -7.06 -13.80
C LYS A 50 -3.36 -6.93 -14.54
N GLY A 51 -2.32 -7.56 -14.01
CA GLY A 51 -0.97 -7.49 -14.57
C GLY A 51 -0.21 -6.19 -14.28
N GLU A 52 -0.78 -5.23 -13.55
CA GLU A 52 -0.06 -4.01 -13.14
C GLU A 52 0.85 -4.23 -11.95
N VAL A 53 1.95 -3.48 -11.92
CA VAL A 53 2.87 -3.38 -10.78
C VAL A 53 2.79 -1.97 -10.19
N ILE A 54 2.46 -1.91 -8.91
CA ILE A 54 2.29 -0.68 -8.16
C ILE A 54 3.39 -0.59 -7.10
N LEU A 55 4.23 0.43 -7.18
CA LEU A 55 5.28 0.67 -6.20
C LEU A 55 4.81 1.68 -5.15
N ILE A 56 4.84 1.30 -3.87
CA ILE A 56 4.51 2.20 -2.76
C ILE A 56 5.79 2.53 -1.99
N GLY A 57 6.28 3.76 -2.14
CA GLY A 57 7.50 4.25 -1.53
C GLY A 57 7.26 5.19 -0.35
N GLY A 58 8.26 5.29 0.53
CA GLY A 58 8.27 6.25 1.62
C GLY A 58 9.46 6.06 2.54
N ARG A 59 9.80 7.10 3.28
CA ARG A 59 10.83 7.02 4.34
C ARG A 59 10.33 6.12 5.50
N PRO A 60 11.22 5.65 6.39
CA PRO A 60 10.80 5.00 7.63
C PRO A 60 9.77 5.84 8.39
N ALA A 61 8.86 5.19 9.10
CA ALA A 61 7.77 5.81 9.88
C ALA A 61 6.70 6.59 9.06
N MET A 62 6.72 6.55 7.72
CA MET A 62 5.65 7.13 6.89
C MET A 62 4.39 6.25 6.82
N GLY A 63 4.42 5.02 7.34
CA GLY A 63 3.26 4.14 7.41
C GLY A 63 3.06 3.19 6.22
N LYS A 64 4.10 2.90 5.41
CA LYS A 64 4.01 2.03 4.22
C LYS A 64 3.34 0.68 4.49
N THR A 65 3.92 -0.11 5.39
CA THR A 65 3.37 -1.42 5.78
C THR A 65 1.95 -1.30 6.30
N THR A 66 1.67 -0.27 7.12
CA THR A 66 0.34 -0.01 7.67
C THR A 66 -0.66 0.32 6.56
N PHE A 67 -0.27 1.15 5.58
CA PHE A 67 -1.10 1.46 4.42
C PHE A 67 -1.40 0.21 3.57
N ALA A 68 -0.39 -0.61 3.32
CA ALA A 68 -0.54 -1.88 2.62
C ALA A 68 -1.47 -2.87 3.37
N LEU A 69 -1.43 -2.89 4.71
CA LEU A 69 -2.35 -3.69 5.53
C LEU A 69 -3.79 -3.21 5.40
N ASN A 70 -4.04 -1.89 5.35
CA ASN A 70 -5.37 -1.35 5.09
C ASN A 70 -5.86 -1.74 3.69
N ILE A 71 -5.03 -1.63 2.66
CA ILE A 71 -5.36 -2.09 1.30
C ILE A 71 -5.70 -3.58 1.31
N ALA A 72 -4.86 -4.41 1.92
CA ALA A 72 -5.08 -5.86 2.02
C ALA A 72 -6.41 -6.20 2.69
N TYR A 73 -6.71 -5.54 3.81
CA TYR A 73 -7.97 -5.70 4.54
C TYR A 73 -9.17 -5.27 3.69
N ASN A 74 -9.12 -4.09 3.07
CA ASN A 74 -10.22 -3.56 2.25
C ASN A 74 -10.51 -4.48 1.05
N MET A 75 -9.46 -4.87 0.30
CA MET A 75 -9.60 -5.75 -0.86
C MET A 75 -10.14 -7.12 -0.45
N ALA A 76 -9.59 -7.73 0.61
CA ALA A 76 -10.05 -9.02 1.11
C ALA A 76 -11.50 -8.97 1.61
N SER A 77 -11.91 -7.86 2.23
CA SER A 77 -13.29 -7.61 2.65
C SER A 77 -14.23 -7.52 1.44
N ASN A 78 -13.83 -6.81 0.40
CA ASN A 78 -14.60 -6.73 -0.85
C ASN A 78 -14.72 -8.10 -1.53
N PHE A 79 -13.66 -8.89 -1.62
CA PHE A 79 -13.71 -10.24 -2.17
C PHE A 79 -14.61 -11.18 -1.34
N TYR A 80 -14.59 -11.04 -0.01
CA TYR A 80 -15.49 -11.76 0.85
C TYR A 80 -16.97 -11.42 0.56
N LEU A 81 -17.30 -10.13 0.40
CA LEU A 81 -18.66 -9.68 0.07
C LEU A 81 -19.08 -10.14 -1.33
N GLN A 82 -18.20 -10.04 -2.33
CA GLN A 82 -18.45 -10.53 -3.69
C GLN A 82 -18.77 -12.03 -3.68
N LYS A 83 -18.02 -12.81 -2.91
CA LYS A 83 -18.26 -14.24 -2.75
C LYS A 83 -19.63 -14.56 -2.11
N GLN A 84 -20.14 -13.72 -1.21
CA GLN A 84 -21.48 -13.89 -0.64
C GLN A 84 -22.59 -13.68 -1.69
N GLN A 85 -22.34 -12.81 -2.68
CA GLN A 85 -23.26 -12.52 -3.77
C GLN A 85 -23.12 -13.54 -4.93
N ASN A 86 -21.90 -13.95 -5.23
CA ASN A 86 -21.56 -14.93 -6.25
C ASN A 86 -20.59 -15.98 -5.66
N PRO A 87 -21.07 -17.19 -5.30
CA PRO A 87 -20.25 -18.26 -4.69
C PRO A 87 -19.08 -18.72 -5.56
N GLU A 88 -19.13 -18.54 -6.88
CA GLU A 88 -18.04 -18.87 -7.82
C GLU A 88 -16.87 -17.89 -7.71
N ASP A 89 -17.09 -16.67 -7.19
CA ASP A 89 -16.02 -15.71 -6.96
C ASP A 89 -15.18 -16.17 -5.76
N ASN A 90 -13.95 -16.60 -6.06
CA ASN A 90 -13.04 -17.16 -5.06
C ASN A 90 -11.71 -16.41 -4.97
N LYS A 91 -11.71 -15.11 -5.33
CA LYS A 91 -10.52 -14.23 -5.27
C LYS A 91 -9.96 -14.13 -3.86
N CYS A 92 -8.65 -14.00 -3.78
CA CYS A 92 -7.93 -13.79 -2.53
C CYS A 92 -6.84 -12.73 -2.65
N VAL A 93 -6.44 -12.18 -1.50
CA VAL A 93 -5.25 -11.33 -1.36
C VAL A 93 -4.13 -12.16 -0.76
N VAL A 94 -2.94 -12.06 -1.33
CA VAL A 94 -1.72 -12.70 -0.83
C VAL A 94 -0.75 -11.63 -0.36
N PHE A 95 -0.42 -11.61 0.92
CA PHE A 95 0.55 -10.70 1.52
C PHE A 95 1.84 -11.42 1.84
N ILE A 96 2.93 -11.04 1.18
CA ILE A 96 4.28 -11.55 1.39
C ILE A 96 5.01 -10.55 2.31
N SER A 97 5.26 -10.96 3.55
CA SER A 97 5.99 -10.13 4.51
C SER A 97 7.39 -10.68 4.73
N LEU A 98 8.39 -9.94 4.31
CA LEU A 98 9.80 -10.29 4.46
C LEU A 98 10.40 -9.67 5.74
N GLU A 99 9.72 -8.71 6.35
CA GLU A 99 10.18 -8.00 7.55
C GLU A 99 9.40 -8.37 8.81
N LEU A 100 8.06 -8.49 8.69
CA LEU A 100 7.19 -8.66 9.85
C LEU A 100 6.95 -10.13 10.20
N ALA A 101 7.19 -10.48 11.47
CA ALA A 101 6.73 -11.75 12.00
C ALA A 101 5.20 -11.87 11.96
N LYS A 102 4.67 -13.08 11.70
CA LYS A 102 3.22 -13.37 11.57
C LYS A 102 2.37 -12.80 12.72
N LYS A 103 2.86 -12.90 13.95
CA LYS A 103 2.16 -12.38 15.13
C LYS A 103 2.00 -10.83 15.08
N ARG A 104 3.05 -10.13 14.65
CA ARG A 104 3.02 -8.66 14.51
C ARG A 104 2.06 -8.20 13.40
N PHE A 105 1.98 -8.98 12.33
CA PHE A 105 1.04 -8.75 11.25
C PHE A 105 -0.41 -8.85 11.76
N ALA A 106 -0.74 -9.96 12.45
CA ALA A 106 -2.06 -10.16 13.04
C ALA A 106 -2.42 -9.05 14.06
N GLU A 107 -1.48 -8.70 14.95
CA GLU A 107 -1.64 -7.63 15.92
C GLU A 107 -2.01 -6.29 15.26
N ARG A 108 -1.32 -5.92 14.17
CA ARG A 108 -1.62 -4.68 13.43
C ARG A 108 -2.98 -4.74 12.73
N LEU A 109 -3.34 -5.85 12.10
CA LEU A 109 -4.67 -6.00 11.48
C LEU A 109 -5.79 -5.93 12.52
N ILE A 110 -5.63 -6.59 13.67
CA ILE A 110 -6.60 -6.50 14.76
C ILE A 110 -6.73 -5.04 15.22
N SER A 111 -5.61 -4.32 15.37
CA SER A 111 -5.64 -2.90 15.75
C SER A 111 -6.41 -2.03 14.76
N ILE A 112 -6.19 -2.23 13.47
CA ILE A 112 -6.89 -1.50 12.39
C ILE A 112 -8.40 -1.76 12.45
N VAL A 113 -8.80 -3.02 12.65
CA VAL A 113 -10.22 -3.43 12.58
C VAL A 113 -10.97 -3.17 13.88
N SER A 114 -10.34 -3.40 15.03
CA SER A 114 -10.96 -3.17 16.35
C SER A 114 -10.93 -1.72 16.79
N GLU A 115 -10.13 -0.88 16.14
CA GLU A 115 -9.80 0.49 16.54
C GLU A 115 -9.17 0.55 17.95
N VAL A 116 -8.55 -0.55 18.41
CA VAL A 116 -7.82 -0.64 19.66
C VAL A 116 -6.32 -0.52 19.38
N PRO A 117 -5.64 0.49 19.96
CA PRO A 117 -4.19 0.65 19.74
C PRO A 117 -3.37 -0.56 20.18
N THR A 118 -2.32 -0.89 19.41
CA THR A 118 -1.49 -2.06 19.72
C THR A 118 -0.83 -2.01 21.11
N TYR A 119 -0.54 -0.83 21.64
CA TYR A 119 0.02 -0.70 23.00
C TYR A 119 -0.99 -1.09 24.08
N GLN A 120 -2.29 -0.84 23.88
CA GLN A 120 -3.35 -1.27 24.79
C GLN A 120 -3.56 -2.79 24.74
N MET A 121 -3.28 -3.44 23.61
CA MET A 121 -3.34 -4.91 23.51
C MET A 121 -2.22 -5.62 24.30
N ARG A 122 -1.21 -4.86 24.76
CA ARG A 122 -0.07 -5.38 25.54
C ARG A 122 -0.15 -5.08 27.02
N ASN A 123 -1.07 -4.18 27.42
CA ASN A 123 -1.32 -3.82 28.81
C ASN A 123 -2.51 -4.65 29.32
N ASN A 124 -2.35 -5.36 30.42
CA ASN A 124 -3.36 -6.28 30.95
C ASN A 124 -4.70 -5.59 31.29
N GLU A 125 -4.67 -4.39 31.83
CA GLU A 125 -5.89 -3.64 32.18
C GLU A 125 -6.64 -3.19 30.93
N ASP A 126 -5.93 -2.63 29.95
CA ASP A 126 -6.51 -2.16 28.70
C ASP A 126 -7.04 -3.32 27.82
N VAL A 127 -6.37 -4.47 27.83
CA VAL A 127 -6.83 -5.69 27.14
C VAL A 127 -8.17 -6.14 27.69
N TRP A 128 -8.38 -6.14 29.01
CA TRP A 128 -9.63 -6.53 29.64
C TRP A 128 -10.80 -5.68 29.16
N VAL A 129 -10.62 -4.36 29.14
CA VAL A 129 -11.64 -3.39 28.71
C VAL A 129 -11.98 -3.55 27.22
N ASN A 130 -10.99 -3.85 26.40
CA ASN A 130 -11.14 -3.91 24.94
C ASN A 130 -11.31 -5.34 24.38
N PHE A 131 -11.36 -6.36 25.25
CA PHE A 131 -11.31 -7.78 24.84
C PHE A 131 -12.41 -8.15 23.87
N SER A 132 -13.63 -7.70 24.09
CA SER A 132 -14.77 -7.96 23.19
C SER A 132 -14.57 -7.41 21.79
N LYS A 133 -14.00 -6.20 21.67
CA LYS A 133 -13.67 -5.57 20.37
C LYS A 133 -12.56 -6.34 19.64
N ILE A 134 -11.52 -6.74 20.39
CA ILE A 134 -10.39 -7.52 19.85
C ILE A 134 -10.90 -8.86 19.32
N VAL A 135 -11.72 -9.59 20.08
CA VAL A 135 -12.30 -10.88 19.66
C VAL A 135 -13.23 -10.72 18.47
N ALA A 136 -14.08 -9.69 18.45
CA ALA A 136 -14.96 -9.42 17.32
C ALA A 136 -14.18 -9.15 16.03
N ALA A 137 -13.12 -8.32 16.10
CA ALA A 137 -12.22 -8.04 14.98
C ALA A 137 -11.51 -9.31 14.50
N SER A 138 -11.02 -10.15 15.42
CA SER A 138 -10.38 -11.43 15.09
C SER A 138 -11.34 -12.34 14.30
N ARG A 139 -12.58 -12.51 14.78
CA ARG A 139 -13.60 -13.30 14.09
C ARG A 139 -13.99 -12.76 12.72
N GLN A 140 -13.92 -11.44 12.53
CA GLN A 140 -14.14 -10.81 11.24
C GLN A 140 -12.98 -11.13 10.29
N LEU A 141 -11.75 -10.98 10.75
CA LEU A 141 -10.53 -11.25 9.97
C LEU A 141 -10.41 -12.72 9.55
N GLU A 142 -10.80 -13.66 10.40
CA GLU A 142 -10.77 -15.11 10.10
C GLU A 142 -11.60 -15.50 8.86
N LYS A 143 -12.62 -14.73 8.52
CA LYS A 143 -13.50 -15.00 7.36
C LYS A 143 -12.92 -14.49 6.04
N LEU A 144 -11.93 -13.59 6.11
CA LEU A 144 -11.41 -12.92 4.93
C LEU A 144 -10.46 -13.82 4.11
N PRO A 145 -10.55 -13.78 2.78
CA PRO A 145 -9.62 -14.50 1.91
C PRO A 145 -8.27 -13.77 1.82
N LEU A 146 -7.59 -13.65 2.96
CA LEU A 146 -6.28 -13.00 3.12
C LEU A 146 -5.24 -14.02 3.58
N TYR A 147 -4.23 -14.26 2.75
CA TYR A 147 -3.15 -15.21 3.00
C TYR A 147 -1.86 -14.47 3.33
N LEU A 148 -1.21 -14.88 4.41
CA LEU A 148 0.06 -14.31 4.85
C LEU A 148 1.20 -15.32 4.70
N TYR A 149 2.22 -14.92 3.95
CA TYR A 149 3.52 -15.60 3.90
C TYR A 149 4.56 -14.68 4.53
N ALA A 150 5.18 -15.19 5.62
CA ALA A 150 6.24 -14.48 6.33
C ALA A 150 7.48 -15.40 6.34
N THR A 151 8.30 -15.27 5.29
CA THR A 151 9.56 -16.01 5.15
C THR A 151 10.54 -15.16 4.32
N GLU A 152 11.84 -15.35 4.56
CA GLU A 152 12.86 -14.89 3.62
C GLU A 152 12.70 -15.71 2.34
N CYS A 153 12.42 -15.06 1.21
CA CYS A 153 12.20 -15.76 -0.04
C CYS A 153 12.66 -14.94 -1.25
N SER A 154 13.08 -15.65 -2.29
CA SER A 154 13.31 -15.10 -3.61
C SER A 154 11.98 -14.91 -4.37
N VAL A 155 12.02 -14.22 -5.51
CA VAL A 155 10.84 -14.10 -6.39
C VAL A 155 10.36 -15.48 -6.87
N GLU A 156 11.26 -16.42 -7.13
CA GLU A 156 10.93 -17.79 -7.52
C GLU A 156 10.15 -18.53 -6.43
N ASN A 157 10.52 -18.35 -5.16
CA ASN A 157 9.80 -18.95 -4.04
C ASN A 157 8.40 -18.34 -3.90
N ILE A 158 8.26 -17.03 -4.11
CA ILE A 158 6.95 -16.36 -4.15
C ILE A 158 6.10 -16.97 -5.26
N ILE A 159 6.62 -17.10 -6.48
CA ILE A 159 5.92 -17.71 -7.62
C ILE A 159 5.44 -19.13 -7.27
N THR A 160 6.31 -19.94 -6.65
CA THR A 160 5.98 -21.31 -6.22
C THR A 160 4.80 -21.34 -5.24
N GLU A 161 4.80 -20.46 -4.25
CA GLU A 161 3.68 -20.35 -3.30
C GLU A 161 2.39 -19.86 -3.96
N LEU A 162 2.49 -18.87 -4.86
CA LEU A 162 1.33 -18.40 -5.61
C LEU A 162 0.73 -19.48 -6.52
N GLN A 163 1.56 -20.34 -7.13
CA GLN A 163 1.09 -21.49 -7.91
C GLN A 163 0.28 -22.48 -7.08
N LYS A 164 0.68 -22.75 -5.83
CA LYS A 164 -0.07 -23.61 -4.90
C LYS A 164 -1.45 -22.99 -4.58
N ILE A 165 -1.50 -21.68 -4.32
CA ILE A 165 -2.76 -20.99 -4.04
C ILE A 165 -3.68 -21.01 -5.26
N ARG A 166 -3.12 -20.77 -6.46
CA ARG A 166 -3.86 -20.72 -7.73
C ARG A 166 -4.62 -22.02 -8.03
N GLN A 167 -4.19 -23.16 -7.50
CA GLN A 167 -4.91 -24.43 -7.65
C GLN A 167 -6.30 -24.44 -6.96
N GLN A 168 -6.50 -23.54 -6.00
CA GLN A 168 -7.72 -23.50 -5.17
C GLN A 168 -8.45 -22.15 -5.21
N LYS A 169 -7.73 -21.07 -5.54
CA LYS A 169 -8.19 -19.68 -5.48
C LYS A 169 -7.72 -18.87 -6.68
N GLU A 170 -8.52 -17.89 -7.10
CA GLU A 170 -8.06 -16.83 -8.00
C GLU A 170 -7.24 -15.83 -7.18
N ILE A 171 -6.05 -15.48 -7.67
CA ILE A 171 -5.23 -14.45 -7.02
C ILE A 171 -5.78 -13.09 -7.45
N GLY A 172 -6.42 -12.38 -6.54
CA GLY A 172 -6.95 -11.05 -6.78
C GLY A 172 -5.91 -9.94 -6.64
N CYS A 173 -4.97 -10.08 -5.70
CA CYS A 173 -3.86 -9.13 -5.51
C CYS A 173 -2.71 -9.78 -4.75
N VAL A 174 -1.48 -9.40 -5.10
CA VAL A 174 -0.27 -9.77 -4.33
C VAL A 174 0.34 -8.51 -3.74
N ILE A 175 0.73 -8.54 -2.46
CA ILE A 175 1.41 -7.44 -1.77
C ILE A 175 2.74 -7.95 -1.24
N ILE A 176 3.85 -7.23 -1.54
CA ILE A 176 5.22 -7.61 -1.14
C ILE A 176 5.81 -6.51 -0.26
N ASP A 177 6.14 -6.83 0.99
CA ASP A 177 6.74 -5.93 1.98
C ASP A 177 8.10 -6.45 2.42
N TYR A 178 9.24 -5.95 1.94
CA TYR A 178 9.47 -4.88 0.95
C TYR A 178 10.61 -5.27 -0.03
N LEU A 179 10.67 -4.59 -1.16
CA LEU A 179 11.51 -4.91 -2.33
C LEU A 179 13.01 -5.16 -2.01
N GLN A 180 13.62 -4.31 -1.18
CA GLN A 180 15.06 -4.41 -0.87
C GLN A 180 15.45 -5.68 -0.10
N LEU A 181 14.49 -6.42 0.46
CA LEU A 181 14.78 -7.72 1.10
C LEU A 181 14.87 -8.86 0.09
N LEU A 182 14.25 -8.73 -1.08
CA LEU A 182 14.41 -9.67 -2.19
C LEU A 182 15.80 -9.61 -2.82
N SER A 183 16.52 -8.48 -2.67
CA SER A 183 17.87 -8.29 -3.23
C SER A 183 18.98 -8.92 -2.39
N ARG A 184 18.69 -9.52 -1.22
CA ARG A 184 19.72 -10.14 -0.37
C ARG A 184 20.43 -11.31 -1.04
N ASP A 185 19.74 -12.02 -1.93
CA ASP A 185 20.31 -13.12 -2.70
C ASP A 185 21.20 -12.62 -3.88
N TYR A 186 21.22 -11.30 -4.11
CA TYR A 186 21.99 -10.63 -5.16
C TYR A 186 22.82 -9.47 -4.58
N PRO A 187 23.80 -9.74 -3.69
CA PRO A 187 24.52 -8.71 -2.91
C PRO A 187 25.35 -7.74 -3.77
N GLU A 188 25.66 -8.10 -5.00
CA GLU A 188 26.42 -7.25 -5.94
C GLU A 188 25.53 -6.30 -6.76
N GLN A 189 24.20 -6.43 -6.72
CA GLN A 189 23.28 -5.62 -7.50
C GLN A 189 22.69 -4.48 -6.64
N GLU A 190 23.26 -3.28 -6.78
CA GLU A 190 22.55 -2.06 -6.41
C GLU A 190 21.32 -1.81 -7.31
N ASP A 191 21.23 -2.50 -8.45
CA ASP A 191 20.18 -2.38 -9.45
C ASP A 191 19.05 -3.42 -9.22
N LEU A 192 17.89 -2.92 -8.80
CA LEU A 192 16.68 -3.72 -8.58
C LEU A 192 15.84 -3.92 -9.88
N THR A 193 16.36 -3.51 -11.03
CA THR A 193 15.62 -3.55 -12.31
C THR A 193 15.26 -4.99 -12.72
N GLY A 194 16.18 -5.94 -12.54
CA GLY A 194 15.96 -7.35 -12.83
C GLY A 194 14.80 -7.91 -11.98
N ILE A 195 14.86 -7.71 -10.68
CA ILE A 195 13.82 -8.14 -9.73
C ILE A 195 12.44 -7.54 -10.09
N MET A 196 12.40 -6.26 -10.46
CA MET A 196 11.14 -5.61 -10.87
C MET A 196 10.60 -6.17 -12.17
N THR A 197 11.48 -6.58 -13.10
CA THR A 197 11.06 -7.26 -14.33
C THR A 197 10.46 -8.64 -14.04
N GLU A 198 11.07 -9.43 -13.15
CA GLU A 198 10.51 -10.70 -12.70
C GLU A 198 9.15 -10.52 -12.01
N ILE A 199 9.01 -9.50 -11.16
CA ILE A 199 7.73 -9.15 -10.52
C ILE A 199 6.68 -8.74 -11.56
N LYS A 200 7.08 -8.01 -12.61
CA LYS A 200 6.15 -7.66 -13.71
C LYS A 200 5.70 -8.91 -14.49
N ASN A 201 6.62 -9.81 -14.79
CA ASN A 201 6.29 -11.08 -15.44
C ASN A 201 5.35 -11.93 -14.57
N MET A 202 5.59 -11.96 -13.26
CA MET A 202 4.72 -12.61 -12.28
C MET A 202 3.31 -11.98 -12.28
N ALA A 203 3.18 -10.66 -12.26
CA ALA A 203 1.90 -9.96 -12.31
C ALA A 203 1.09 -10.34 -13.56
N VAL A 204 1.74 -10.39 -14.71
CA VAL A 204 1.12 -10.80 -15.99
C VAL A 204 0.74 -12.29 -15.96
N ALA A 205 1.62 -13.19 -15.53
CA ALA A 205 1.40 -14.63 -15.50
C ALA A 205 0.24 -15.05 -14.57
N PHE A 206 0.07 -14.35 -13.45
CA PHE A 206 -1.04 -14.57 -12.52
C PHE A 206 -2.28 -13.73 -12.83
N ASN A 207 -2.20 -12.84 -13.83
CA ASN A 207 -3.27 -11.92 -14.22
C ASN A 207 -3.83 -11.14 -13.02
N ALA A 208 -2.94 -10.65 -12.15
CA ALA A 208 -3.27 -9.97 -10.90
C ALA A 208 -2.37 -8.73 -10.68
N PRO A 209 -2.86 -7.64 -10.08
CA PRO A 209 -2.02 -6.53 -9.66
C PRO A 209 -1.07 -6.96 -8.55
N VAL A 210 0.16 -6.44 -8.62
CA VAL A 210 1.19 -6.65 -7.60
C VAL A 210 1.58 -5.32 -6.98
N ILE A 211 1.37 -5.17 -5.69
CA ILE A 211 1.80 -4.01 -4.90
C ILE A 211 3.14 -4.35 -4.26
N VAL A 212 4.15 -3.50 -4.48
CA VAL A 212 5.49 -3.67 -3.93
C VAL A 212 5.83 -2.48 -3.05
N LEU A 213 6.20 -2.71 -1.80
CA LEU A 213 6.67 -1.66 -0.93
C LEU A 213 8.17 -1.41 -1.13
N THR A 214 8.58 -0.15 -1.07
CA THR A 214 9.99 0.22 -1.23
C THR A 214 10.40 1.32 -0.24
N GLN A 215 11.66 1.29 0.17
CA GLN A 215 12.24 2.32 1.01
C GLN A 215 12.95 3.37 0.14
N LEU A 216 12.71 4.64 0.44
CA LEU A 216 13.35 5.75 -0.28
C LEU A 216 14.76 6.06 0.26
N SER A 217 15.59 6.65 -0.59
CA SER A 217 16.95 7.08 -0.28
C SER A 217 17.00 8.08 0.90
N ARG A 218 18.04 7.96 1.72
CA ARG A 218 18.31 8.92 2.82
C ARG A 218 18.69 10.31 2.30
N ASN A 219 19.06 10.45 1.03
CA ASN A 219 19.41 11.74 0.44
C ASN A 219 18.24 12.72 0.42
N LEU A 220 17.00 12.21 0.40
CA LEU A 220 15.78 13.02 0.56
C LEU A 220 15.83 13.89 1.84
N GLU A 221 16.38 13.37 2.94
CA GLU A 221 16.48 14.10 4.22
C GLU A 221 17.44 15.31 4.17
N LYS A 222 18.31 15.40 3.16
CA LYS A 222 19.23 16.52 2.98
C LYS A 222 18.60 17.70 2.24
N ARG A 223 17.47 17.50 1.55
CA ARG A 223 16.78 18.57 0.81
C ARG A 223 16.01 19.47 1.78
N ALA A 224 15.79 20.72 1.39
CA ALA A 224 14.89 21.63 2.10
C ALA A 224 13.44 21.14 2.00
N ASP A 225 13.01 20.82 0.78
CA ASP A 225 11.74 20.16 0.49
C ASP A 225 11.88 18.64 0.67
N LYS A 226 11.06 18.09 1.55
CA LYS A 226 11.05 16.65 1.91
C LYS A 226 10.03 15.84 1.10
N PHE A 227 9.35 16.44 0.12
CA PHE A 227 8.44 15.68 -0.75
C PHE A 227 9.23 14.67 -1.60
N PRO A 228 8.80 13.38 -1.60
CA PRO A 228 9.45 12.35 -2.38
C PRO A 228 9.33 12.57 -3.89
N LEU A 229 10.40 12.22 -4.61
CA LEU A 229 10.49 12.24 -6.06
C LEU A 229 10.86 10.85 -6.59
N LEU A 230 10.63 10.57 -7.88
CA LEU A 230 10.98 9.28 -8.50
C LEU A 230 12.46 8.94 -8.35
N CYS A 231 13.35 9.93 -8.39
CA CYS A 231 14.79 9.74 -8.18
C CYS A 231 15.19 9.32 -6.76
N ASP A 232 14.26 9.38 -5.79
CA ASP A 232 14.50 8.93 -4.42
C ASP A 232 14.33 7.41 -4.26
N ILE A 233 13.81 6.70 -5.26
CA ILE A 233 13.67 5.25 -5.23
C ILE A 233 15.05 4.63 -5.39
N ARG A 234 15.54 3.99 -4.32
CA ARG A 234 16.86 3.38 -4.33
C ARG A 234 16.90 2.16 -5.25
N GLY A 235 17.91 2.08 -6.13
CA GLY A 235 18.12 0.96 -7.04
C GLY A 235 17.24 0.94 -8.28
N LEU A 236 16.36 1.95 -8.50
CA LEU A 236 15.47 2.04 -9.66
C LEU A 236 15.49 3.42 -10.35
N TYR A 237 16.51 4.23 -10.11
CA TYR A 237 16.55 5.63 -10.58
C TYR A 237 16.26 5.82 -12.07
N ASN A 238 16.72 4.90 -12.93
CA ASN A 238 16.71 5.07 -14.37
C ASN A 238 15.77 4.12 -15.09
N ASN A 239 15.14 3.19 -14.39
CA ASN A 239 14.34 2.16 -15.05
C ASN A 239 13.08 1.80 -14.23
N LEU A 240 12.02 2.55 -14.49
CA LEU A 240 10.67 2.28 -13.96
C LEU A 240 9.76 1.65 -15.03
N ASN A 241 10.31 1.00 -16.06
CA ASN A 241 9.53 0.44 -17.17
C ASN A 241 8.62 -0.70 -16.70
N ALA A 242 9.09 -1.50 -15.74
CA ALA A 242 8.32 -2.59 -15.14
C ALA A 242 7.26 -2.11 -14.12
N VAL A 243 7.19 -0.81 -13.82
CA VAL A 243 6.29 -0.24 -12.82
C VAL A 243 5.23 0.61 -13.50
N ASP A 244 3.96 0.29 -13.30
CA ASP A 244 2.84 1.01 -13.92
C ASP A 244 2.42 2.23 -13.09
N LYS A 245 2.41 2.10 -11.76
CA LYS A 245 2.05 3.19 -10.85
C LYS A 245 3.08 3.33 -9.73
N VAL A 246 3.40 4.57 -9.33
CA VAL A 246 4.27 4.87 -8.19
C VAL A 246 3.53 5.80 -7.26
N LEU A 247 3.35 5.35 -6.03
CA LEU A 247 2.73 6.09 -4.94
C LEU A 247 3.77 6.37 -3.86
N PHE A 248 3.82 7.59 -3.35
CA PHE A 248 4.65 7.90 -2.19
C PHE A 248 3.80 8.31 -1.00
N LEU A 249 4.15 7.80 0.17
CA LEU A 249 3.57 8.23 1.43
C LEU A 249 4.43 9.34 2.04
N TYR A 250 3.78 10.44 2.38
CA TYR A 250 4.41 11.58 3.02
C TYR A 250 3.58 12.05 4.21
N ARG A 251 4.22 12.22 5.35
CA ARG A 251 3.60 12.72 6.58
C ARG A 251 4.36 13.95 7.05
N GLU A 252 3.76 15.11 6.88
CA GLU A 252 4.33 16.39 7.30
C GLU A 252 4.56 16.42 8.81
N TYR A 253 3.60 15.89 9.59
CA TYR A 253 3.69 15.76 11.04
C TYR A 253 5.00 15.12 11.51
N TYR A 254 5.50 14.09 10.79
CA TYR A 254 6.77 13.43 11.14
C TYR A 254 7.95 14.41 11.17
N TYR A 255 7.99 15.34 10.23
CA TYR A 255 9.05 16.34 10.18
C TYR A 255 8.84 17.47 11.17
N ILE A 256 7.59 17.88 11.39
CA ILE A 256 7.25 18.94 12.35
C ILE A 256 7.59 18.50 13.77
N ILE A 257 7.13 17.31 14.20
CA ILE A 257 7.31 16.82 15.59
C ILE A 257 8.79 16.61 15.93
N ASN A 258 9.63 16.23 14.95
CA ASN A 258 11.06 16.05 15.13
C ASN A 258 11.85 17.36 15.13
N ASN A 259 11.21 18.51 14.85
CA ASN A 259 11.82 19.84 14.81
C ASN A 259 11.19 20.78 15.84
N GLU A 260 10.96 20.30 17.06
CA GLU A 260 10.47 21.11 18.17
C GLU A 260 11.35 22.33 18.41
N PRO A 261 10.77 23.54 18.47
CA PRO A 261 11.52 24.76 18.70
C PRO A 261 12.26 24.75 20.04
N ARG A 262 13.57 24.98 19.99
CA ARG A 262 14.38 25.23 21.19
C ARG A 262 14.61 26.71 21.36
N LYS A 263 14.65 27.18 22.62
CA LYS A 263 14.95 28.59 22.94
C LYS A 263 16.34 28.94 22.42
N ARG A 264 16.43 30.02 21.64
CA ARG A 264 17.69 30.51 21.08
C ARG A 264 18.44 31.36 22.11
N PRO A 265 19.80 31.44 22.06
CA PRO A 265 20.55 32.40 22.88
C PRO A 265 20.02 33.81 22.65
N LYS A 266 19.75 34.56 23.75
CA LYS A 266 19.22 35.95 23.74
C LYS A 266 17.79 36.11 23.21
N GLU A 267 17.01 35.01 23.05
CA GLU A 267 15.61 35.08 22.71
C GLU A 267 14.79 35.37 23.98
N THR A 268 13.81 36.29 23.88
CA THR A 268 12.88 36.54 24.98
C THR A 268 11.91 35.38 25.15
N ASP A 269 11.39 35.17 26.37
CA ASP A 269 10.43 34.09 26.65
C ASP A 269 9.17 34.22 25.81
N GLU A 270 8.69 35.45 25.59
CA GLU A 270 7.52 35.72 24.75
C GLU A 270 7.71 35.26 23.29
N LYS A 271 8.87 35.54 22.70
CA LYS A 271 9.19 35.13 21.31
C LYS A 271 9.33 33.62 21.21
N PHE A 272 9.96 32.99 22.19
CA PHE A 272 10.06 31.54 22.24
C PHE A 272 8.67 30.89 22.35
N GLN A 273 7.84 31.39 23.29
CA GLN A 273 6.49 30.87 23.51
C GLN A 273 5.65 30.98 22.24
N LYS A 274 5.67 32.11 21.54
CA LYS A 274 4.97 32.29 20.28
C LYS A 274 5.35 31.24 19.24
N ARG A 275 6.66 30.99 19.03
CA ARG A 275 7.15 29.97 18.08
C ARG A 275 6.74 28.54 18.51
N HIS A 276 6.73 28.27 19.81
CA HIS A 276 6.34 26.99 20.36
C HIS A 276 4.82 26.77 20.20
N ASP A 277 4.02 27.82 20.38
CA ASP A 277 2.56 27.74 20.17
C ASP A 277 2.21 27.58 18.68
N GLU A 278 2.91 28.26 17.77
CA GLU A 278 2.80 28.06 16.34
C GLU A 278 3.13 26.61 15.95
N TRP A 279 4.21 26.04 16.48
CA TRP A 279 4.60 24.64 16.29
C TRP A 279 3.55 23.67 16.84
N ASN A 280 3.02 23.90 18.04
CA ASN A 280 1.95 23.11 18.63
C ASN A 280 0.69 23.10 17.75
N THR A 281 0.34 24.26 17.19
CA THR A 281 -0.79 24.38 16.27
C THR A 281 -0.58 23.55 15.00
N LEU A 282 0.58 23.66 14.37
CA LEU A 282 0.95 22.87 13.21
C LEU A 282 0.95 21.36 13.50
N CYS A 283 1.44 20.94 14.67
CA CYS A 283 1.38 19.55 15.11
C CYS A 283 -0.07 19.03 15.16
N LYS A 284 -0.99 19.79 15.77
CA LYS A 284 -2.41 19.42 15.87
C LYS A 284 -3.08 19.35 14.50
N GLU A 285 -2.77 20.29 13.61
CA GLU A 285 -3.34 20.35 12.27
C GLU A 285 -2.86 19.22 11.35
N THR A 286 -1.64 18.69 11.58
CA THR A 286 -1.01 17.73 10.66
C THR A 286 -0.95 16.29 11.19
N GLN A 287 -1.19 16.04 12.48
CA GLN A 287 -0.95 14.75 13.13
C GLN A 287 -1.72 13.57 12.51
N ASN A 288 -2.94 13.82 12.00
CA ASN A 288 -3.84 12.79 11.50
C ASN A 288 -3.88 12.73 9.97
N PHE A 289 -2.85 13.24 9.29
CA PHE A 289 -2.80 13.24 7.83
C PHE A 289 -1.63 12.46 7.27
N CYS A 290 -1.90 11.86 6.12
CA CYS A 290 -0.91 11.31 5.23
C CYS A 290 -1.23 11.74 3.81
N ASP A 291 -0.27 12.29 3.10
CA ASP A 291 -0.39 12.54 1.68
C ASP A 291 0.05 11.29 0.91
N VAL A 292 -0.82 10.82 0.00
CA VAL A 292 -0.46 9.84 -1.01
C VAL A 292 -0.16 10.58 -2.30
N ILE A 293 1.11 10.60 -2.69
CA ILE A 293 1.59 11.29 -3.89
C ILE A 293 1.63 10.29 -5.03
N ILE A 294 0.82 10.48 -6.05
CA ILE A 294 0.83 9.70 -7.29
C ILE A 294 1.92 10.28 -8.18
N ALA A 295 3.12 9.71 -8.09
CA ALA A 295 4.30 10.21 -8.82
C ALA A 295 4.39 9.66 -10.25
N LYS A 296 3.81 8.47 -10.50
CA LYS A 296 3.63 7.86 -11.82
C LYS A 296 2.28 7.17 -11.87
N ASN A 297 1.56 7.33 -12.98
CA ASN A 297 0.34 6.61 -13.29
C ASN A 297 0.26 6.42 -14.82
N SER A 298 0.49 5.19 -15.29
CA SER A 298 0.50 4.88 -16.72
C SER A 298 -0.87 5.06 -17.38
N ASN A 299 -1.95 5.00 -16.59
CA ASN A 299 -3.33 5.06 -17.09
C ASN A 299 -4.06 6.36 -16.69
N GLY A 300 -3.35 7.36 -16.14
CA GLY A 300 -4.00 8.56 -15.66
C GLY A 300 -3.04 9.67 -15.22
N TYR A 301 -3.55 10.59 -14.45
CA TYR A 301 -2.81 11.77 -14.02
C TYR A 301 -2.01 11.53 -12.75
N SER A 302 -0.86 12.19 -12.65
CA SER A 302 -0.12 12.37 -11.40
C SER A 302 -0.86 13.36 -10.49
N GLY A 303 -0.57 13.32 -9.21
CA GLY A 303 -1.19 14.24 -8.26
C GLY A 303 -1.00 13.84 -6.81
N ARG A 304 -1.78 14.45 -5.93
CA ARG A 304 -1.73 14.18 -4.49
C ARG A 304 -3.15 13.96 -3.96
N VAL A 305 -3.30 12.97 -3.12
CA VAL A 305 -4.52 12.67 -2.39
C VAL A 305 -4.22 12.76 -0.90
N LYS A 306 -4.92 13.64 -0.20
CA LYS A 306 -4.84 13.75 1.26
C LYS A 306 -5.70 12.67 1.88
N MET A 307 -5.14 11.92 2.82
CA MET A 307 -5.82 10.85 3.53
C MET A 307 -5.82 11.09 5.02
N PHE A 308 -6.85 10.63 5.71
CA PHE A 308 -6.86 10.50 7.16
C PHE A 308 -5.96 9.34 7.56
N PHE A 309 -5.16 9.54 8.60
CA PHE A 309 -4.30 8.51 9.17
C PHE A 309 -4.30 8.57 10.70
N GLU A 310 -4.85 7.57 11.30
CA GLU A 310 -4.88 7.40 12.76
C GLU A 310 -3.66 6.58 13.20
N TRP A 311 -2.61 7.26 13.62
CA TRP A 311 -1.31 6.64 13.84
C TRP A 311 -1.26 5.61 14.97
N TRP A 312 -2.17 5.71 15.97
CA TRP A 312 -2.20 4.79 17.13
C TRP A 312 -2.88 3.44 16.82
N THR A 313 -3.86 3.39 15.94
CA THR A 313 -4.49 2.15 15.45
C THR A 313 -3.90 1.69 14.12
N GLY A 314 -3.31 2.61 13.36
CA GLY A 314 -2.83 2.37 12.01
C GLY A 314 -3.93 2.42 10.95
N ARG A 315 -5.12 2.96 11.27
CA ARG A 315 -6.21 3.07 10.31
C ARG A 315 -5.98 4.20 9.32
N PHE A 316 -6.14 3.91 8.05
CA PHE A 316 -6.25 4.88 6.97
C PHE A 316 -7.71 5.05 6.54
N GLY A 317 -8.06 6.21 6.03
CA GLY A 317 -9.39 6.52 5.49
C GLY A 317 -9.34 7.69 4.51
N ASP A 318 -10.42 7.84 3.75
CA ASP A 318 -10.57 9.01 2.89
C ASP A 318 -10.69 10.27 3.74
N TRP A 319 -10.00 11.32 3.29
CA TRP A 319 -10.18 12.64 3.86
C TRP A 319 -11.53 13.21 3.44
N LYS A 320 -12.40 13.47 4.41
CA LYS A 320 -13.66 14.20 4.19
C LYS A 320 -13.48 15.62 4.71
N ASN A 321 -13.69 16.64 3.86
CA ASN A 321 -13.67 18.03 4.29
C ASN A 321 -14.72 18.20 5.39
N GLY A 322 -14.28 18.37 6.64
CA GLY A 322 -15.22 18.61 7.75
C GLY A 322 -14.96 17.89 9.09
N TYR A 323 -13.71 17.43 9.33
CA TYR A 323 -13.29 17.01 10.70
C TYR A 323 -12.34 18.02 11.28
#